data_3e5f7f937e70b74e557f475082093219
#
_entry.id   3e5f7f937e70b74e557f475082093219
#
_cell.length_a   1.000
_cell.length_b   1.000
_cell.length_c   1.000
_cell.angle_alpha   90.00
_cell.angle_beta   90.00
_cell.angle_gamma   90.00
#
_symmetry.space_group_name_H-M   'P 1'
#
loop_
_entity.id
_entity.type
_entity.pdbx_description
1 polymer ?
#
loop_
_entity_poly.entity_id
_entity_poly.type
_entity_poly.pdbx_seq_one_letter_code
_entity_poly.pdbx_strand_id
1 'polypeptide(L)'
;MTVENILTIYKMAKPEEKRDGITWYAEAEAICKRMAIKHGIPLRVVVGVAASLSPNNKWERNVSNADDLIGAFLNGEDIDSVKVSTYHTMKRKAWSILEQMPDHDKIISILNGQKIVSFYRNIMGDDTCTVDGHARNIYYGERLGLTDDRTNIGKKEYRTISQAYVDAAKRTRANGRALKAFELQAITWVVWRRIHNIT
;
A
#
# COMPACT_ATOMS: atom_id res chain seq x y z
N MET A 1 -8.78 22.57 8.36
CA MET A 1 -9.18 22.30 6.96
C MET A 1 -8.77 20.90 6.49
N THR A 2 -7.59 20.43 6.73
CA THR A 2 -7.02 19.19 6.18
C THR A 2 -7.65 17.88 6.69
N VAL A 3 -7.86 17.73 8.00
CA VAL A 3 -8.62 16.59 8.57
C VAL A 3 -10.08 16.60 8.07
N GLU A 4 -10.69 17.79 7.95
CA GLU A 4 -12.08 17.93 7.47
C GLU A 4 -12.22 17.50 6.00
N ASN A 5 -11.21 17.69 5.15
CA ASN A 5 -11.23 17.20 3.77
C ASN A 5 -11.31 15.65 3.74
N ILE A 6 -10.49 14.97 4.56
CA ILE A 6 -10.52 13.51 4.68
C ILE A 6 -11.91 13.03 5.15
N LEU A 7 -12.46 13.68 6.17
CA LEU A 7 -13.78 13.34 6.70
C LEU A 7 -14.90 13.62 5.69
N THR A 8 -14.78 14.66 4.89
CA THR A 8 -15.74 14.96 3.80
C THR A 8 -15.77 13.84 2.78
N ILE A 9 -14.61 13.36 2.32
CA ILE A 9 -14.54 12.23 1.39
C ILE A 9 -15.10 10.96 2.04
N TYR A 10 -14.75 10.68 3.31
CA TYR A 10 -15.31 9.54 4.04
C TYR A 10 -16.85 9.54 4.13
N LYS A 11 -17.45 10.70 4.35
CA LYS A 11 -18.91 10.85 4.41
C LYS A 11 -19.61 10.54 3.08
N MET A 12 -18.90 10.67 1.95
CA MET A 12 -19.40 10.34 0.61
C MET A 12 -19.30 8.84 0.28
N ALA A 13 -18.70 8.05 1.18
CA ALA A 13 -18.52 6.62 0.98
C ALA A 13 -19.85 5.86 1.09
N LYS A 14 -20.12 5.04 0.08
CA LYS A 14 -21.24 4.10 0.09
C LYS A 14 -20.96 2.93 1.05
N PRO A 15 -22.01 2.19 1.49
CA PRO A 15 -21.82 1.06 2.41
C PRO A 15 -20.84 0.01 1.90
N GLU A 16 -20.88 -0.33 0.61
CA GLU A 16 -19.95 -1.26 -0.03
C GLU A 16 -18.51 -0.75 -0.02
N GLU A 17 -18.28 0.53 -0.33
CA GLU A 17 -16.94 1.14 -0.31
C GLU A 17 -16.33 1.15 1.10
N LYS A 18 -17.18 1.31 2.13
CA LYS A 18 -16.72 1.19 3.52
C LYS A 18 -16.30 -0.23 3.87
N ARG A 19 -17.10 -1.24 3.45
CA ARG A 19 -16.73 -2.65 3.66
C ARG A 19 -15.42 -2.97 2.97
N ASP A 20 -15.33 -2.68 1.68
CA ASP A 20 -14.16 -2.98 0.85
C ASP A 20 -12.89 -2.30 1.39
N GLY A 21 -12.98 -1.04 1.80
CA GLY A 21 -11.84 -0.33 2.39
C GLY A 21 -11.41 -0.86 3.76
N ILE A 22 -12.37 -1.31 4.60
CA ILE A 22 -12.06 -1.91 5.91
C ILE A 22 -11.36 -3.25 5.75
N THR A 23 -11.75 -4.06 4.76
CA THR A 23 -11.20 -5.42 4.55
C THR A 23 -9.97 -5.45 3.67
N TRP A 24 -9.68 -4.39 2.93
CA TRP A 24 -8.67 -4.37 1.87
C TRP A 24 -7.30 -4.90 2.31
N TYR A 25 -6.76 -4.40 3.42
CA TYR A 25 -5.44 -4.85 3.91
C TYR A 25 -5.46 -6.26 4.48
N ALA A 26 -6.56 -6.67 5.11
CA ALA A 26 -6.74 -8.05 5.57
C ALA A 26 -6.82 -9.04 4.41
N GLU A 27 -7.48 -8.65 3.32
CA GLU A 27 -7.54 -9.45 2.08
C GLU A 27 -6.15 -9.51 1.40
N ALA A 28 -5.43 -8.40 1.35
CA ALA A 28 -4.06 -8.37 0.85
C ALA A 28 -3.13 -9.28 1.66
N GLU A 29 -3.22 -9.25 2.99
CA GLU A 29 -2.49 -10.16 3.87
C GLU A 29 -2.86 -11.62 3.59
N ALA A 30 -4.15 -11.93 3.45
CA ALA A 30 -4.63 -13.29 3.15
C ALA A 30 -4.08 -13.81 1.80
N ILE A 31 -3.99 -12.95 0.78
CA ILE A 31 -3.37 -13.29 -0.50
C ILE A 31 -1.89 -13.61 -0.31
N CYS A 32 -1.16 -12.74 0.40
CA CYS A 32 0.26 -12.96 0.69
C CYS A 32 0.50 -14.23 1.55
N LYS A 33 -0.39 -14.56 2.50
CA LYS A 33 -0.35 -15.82 3.28
C LYS A 33 -0.48 -17.05 2.39
N ARG A 34 -1.42 -17.04 1.45
CA ARG A 34 -1.56 -18.16 0.49
C ARG A 34 -0.31 -18.33 -0.36
N MET A 35 0.28 -17.23 -0.82
CA MET A 35 1.53 -17.24 -1.59
C MET A 35 2.71 -17.74 -0.74
N ALA A 36 2.79 -17.33 0.53
CA ALA A 36 3.81 -17.80 1.48
C ALA A 36 3.73 -19.33 1.69
N ILE A 37 2.51 -19.86 1.85
CA ILE A 37 2.26 -21.30 1.96
C ILE A 37 2.63 -22.03 0.65
N LYS A 38 2.18 -21.51 -0.49
CA LYS A 38 2.47 -22.07 -1.83
C LYS A 38 3.96 -22.25 -2.06
N HIS A 39 4.75 -21.26 -1.71
CA HIS A 39 6.18 -21.21 -1.97
C HIS A 39 7.06 -21.68 -0.80
N GLY A 40 6.49 -21.96 0.38
CA GLY A 40 7.25 -22.39 1.55
C GLY A 40 8.18 -21.32 2.14
N ILE A 41 7.87 -20.04 1.96
CA ILE A 41 8.69 -18.92 2.45
C ILE A 41 7.93 -18.05 3.48
N PRO A 42 8.65 -17.30 4.35
CA PRO A 42 7.99 -16.50 5.39
C PRO A 42 7.07 -15.42 4.82
N LEU A 43 5.91 -15.22 5.45
CA LEU A 43 4.94 -14.18 5.08
C LEU A 43 5.59 -12.80 4.93
N ARG A 44 6.45 -12.38 5.87
CA ARG A 44 7.12 -11.09 5.82
C ARG A 44 7.92 -10.88 4.54
N VAL A 45 8.54 -11.94 4.00
CA VAL A 45 9.30 -11.92 2.76
C VAL A 45 8.37 -11.69 1.57
N VAL A 46 7.27 -12.45 1.49
CA VAL A 46 6.25 -12.27 0.45
C VAL A 46 5.68 -10.86 0.44
N VAL A 47 5.31 -10.34 1.62
CA VAL A 47 4.79 -8.97 1.76
C VAL A 47 5.86 -7.94 1.38
N GLY A 48 7.12 -8.17 1.72
CA GLY A 48 8.25 -7.32 1.32
C GLY A 48 8.43 -7.28 -0.21
N VAL A 49 8.33 -8.42 -0.87
CA VAL A 49 8.34 -8.53 -2.35
C VAL A 49 7.17 -7.76 -2.95
N ALA A 50 5.94 -8.03 -2.50
CA ALA A 50 4.75 -7.35 -2.99
C ALA A 50 4.81 -5.83 -2.75
N ALA A 51 5.29 -5.38 -1.59
CA ALA A 51 5.48 -3.96 -1.30
C ALA A 51 6.53 -3.32 -2.22
N SER A 52 7.64 -4.01 -2.49
CA SER A 52 8.65 -3.54 -3.46
C SER A 52 8.05 -3.32 -4.85
N LEU A 53 7.21 -4.23 -5.32
CA LEU A 53 6.63 -4.21 -6.67
C LEU A 53 5.40 -3.31 -6.81
N SER A 54 4.95 -2.67 -5.73
CA SER A 54 3.72 -1.86 -5.72
C SER A 54 3.81 -0.49 -6.43
N PRO A 55 4.96 0.19 -6.55
CA PRO A 55 5.01 1.47 -7.22
C PRO A 55 4.57 1.38 -8.68
N ASN A 56 3.61 2.26 -9.07
CA ASN A 56 3.08 2.36 -10.42
C ASN A 56 2.52 1.03 -10.98
N ASN A 57 1.97 0.20 -10.11
CA ASN A 57 1.45 -1.12 -10.45
C ASN A 57 0.03 -1.32 -9.88
N LYS A 58 -0.86 -1.94 -10.66
CA LYS A 58 -2.19 -2.34 -10.17
C LYS A 58 -2.06 -3.56 -9.26
N TRP A 59 -2.90 -3.66 -8.23
CA TRP A 59 -2.77 -4.70 -7.20
C TRP A 59 -2.79 -6.12 -7.75
N GLU A 60 -3.71 -6.45 -8.64
CA GLU A 60 -3.83 -7.79 -9.24
C GLU A 60 -2.56 -8.16 -10.01
N ARG A 61 -2.00 -7.20 -10.75
CA ARG A 61 -0.75 -7.39 -11.49
C ARG A 61 0.45 -7.46 -10.54
N ASN A 62 0.42 -6.70 -9.45
CA ASN A 62 1.46 -6.77 -8.42
C ASN A 62 1.52 -8.18 -7.79
N VAL A 63 0.36 -8.74 -7.45
CA VAL A 63 0.25 -10.11 -6.91
C VAL A 63 0.82 -11.13 -7.89
N SER A 64 0.44 -11.05 -9.19
CA SER A 64 0.99 -11.94 -10.22
C SER A 64 2.51 -11.78 -10.35
N ASN A 65 3.00 -10.54 -10.45
CA ASN A 65 4.43 -10.29 -10.55
C ASN A 65 5.22 -10.78 -9.33
N ALA A 66 4.64 -10.70 -8.14
CA ALA A 66 5.26 -11.21 -6.91
C ALA A 66 5.34 -12.74 -6.94
N ASP A 67 4.25 -13.41 -7.34
CA ASP A 67 4.19 -14.87 -7.46
C ASP A 67 5.20 -15.41 -8.49
N ASP A 68 5.26 -14.77 -9.67
CA ASP A 68 6.20 -15.12 -10.73
C ASP A 68 7.66 -14.91 -10.30
N LEU A 69 7.96 -13.78 -9.65
CA LEU A 69 9.32 -13.46 -9.21
C LEU A 69 9.81 -14.41 -8.11
N ILE A 70 8.93 -14.76 -7.16
CA ILE A 70 9.25 -15.73 -6.10
C ILE A 70 9.46 -17.11 -6.71
N GLY A 71 8.61 -17.55 -7.63
CA GLY A 71 8.74 -18.83 -8.32
C GLY A 71 10.06 -18.94 -9.07
N ALA A 72 10.40 -17.94 -9.87
CA ALA A 72 11.67 -17.90 -10.61
C ALA A 72 12.89 -17.96 -9.69
N PHE A 73 12.88 -17.18 -8.59
CA PHE A 73 13.96 -17.21 -7.59
C PHE A 73 14.15 -18.63 -7.01
N LEU A 74 13.06 -19.28 -6.60
CA LEU A 74 13.13 -20.63 -6.01
C LEU A 74 13.55 -21.71 -7.01
N ASN A 75 13.25 -21.49 -8.30
CA ASN A 75 13.72 -22.36 -9.39
C ASN A 75 15.19 -22.13 -9.78
N GLY A 76 15.89 -21.17 -9.17
CA GLY A 76 17.27 -20.84 -9.51
C GLY A 76 17.42 -20.08 -10.83
N GLU A 77 16.34 -19.43 -11.29
CA GLU A 77 16.35 -18.62 -12.49
C GLU A 77 17.04 -17.26 -12.25
N ASP A 78 17.47 -16.61 -13.33
CA ASP A 78 18.03 -15.27 -13.26
C ASP A 78 16.91 -14.21 -13.06
N ILE A 79 17.24 -13.15 -12.34
CA ILE A 79 16.32 -12.02 -12.11
C ILE A 79 15.76 -11.47 -13.43
N ASP A 80 16.53 -11.49 -14.51
CA ASP A 80 16.14 -10.94 -15.80
C ASP A 80 15.17 -11.83 -16.57
N SER A 81 15.00 -13.11 -16.17
CA SER A 81 13.99 -14.02 -16.74
C SER A 81 12.56 -13.54 -16.50
N VAL A 82 12.30 -12.79 -15.43
CA VAL A 82 10.97 -12.37 -15.02
C VAL A 82 10.68 -10.93 -15.45
N LYS A 83 9.56 -10.70 -16.11
CA LYS A 83 9.04 -9.36 -16.40
C LYS A 83 8.13 -8.87 -15.28
N VAL A 84 8.37 -7.66 -14.80
CA VAL A 84 7.51 -6.99 -13.80
C VAL A 84 6.97 -5.67 -14.35
N SER A 85 5.80 -5.26 -13.85
CA SER A 85 5.09 -4.05 -14.33
C SER A 85 5.43 -2.81 -13.50
N THR A 86 6.64 -2.75 -12.96
CA THR A 86 7.16 -1.63 -12.16
C THR A 86 8.62 -1.35 -12.55
N TYR A 87 9.26 -0.40 -11.85
CA TYR A 87 10.63 0.01 -12.12
C TYR A 87 11.64 -1.10 -11.83
N HIS A 88 12.69 -1.19 -12.64
CA HIS A 88 13.76 -2.18 -12.46
C HIS A 88 14.43 -2.11 -11.08
N THR A 89 14.56 -0.90 -10.52
CA THR A 89 15.08 -0.71 -9.16
C THR A 89 14.18 -1.35 -8.09
N MET A 90 12.87 -1.40 -8.31
CA MET A 90 11.91 -2.05 -7.40
C MET A 90 12.02 -3.58 -7.50
N LYS A 91 12.17 -4.11 -8.71
CA LYS A 91 12.44 -5.53 -8.96
C LYS A 91 13.71 -6.00 -8.23
N ARG A 92 14.79 -5.22 -8.32
CA ARG A 92 16.05 -5.52 -7.60
C ARG A 92 15.88 -5.53 -6.08
N LYS A 93 15.10 -4.61 -5.51
CA LYS A 93 14.76 -4.63 -4.08
C LYS A 93 14.02 -5.91 -3.69
N ALA A 94 13.00 -6.29 -4.49
CA ALA A 94 12.26 -7.52 -4.28
C ALA A 94 13.17 -8.76 -4.32
N TRP A 95 14.06 -8.81 -5.30
CA TRP A 95 15.04 -9.88 -5.44
C TRP A 95 16.01 -9.94 -4.24
N SER A 96 16.52 -8.80 -3.80
CA SER A 96 17.39 -8.72 -2.62
C SER A 96 16.70 -9.18 -1.32
N ILE A 97 15.38 -8.97 -1.21
CA ILE A 97 14.59 -9.52 -0.10
C ILE A 97 14.52 -11.05 -0.19
N LEU A 98 14.38 -11.62 -1.39
CA LEU A 98 14.38 -13.07 -1.60
C LEU A 98 15.74 -13.70 -1.29
N GLU A 99 16.84 -13.11 -1.78
CA GLU A 99 18.19 -13.59 -1.51
C GLU A 99 18.55 -13.65 -0.03
N GLN A 100 18.14 -12.65 0.74
CA GLN A 100 18.51 -12.50 2.14
C GLN A 100 17.50 -13.14 3.10
N MET A 101 16.25 -13.38 2.69
CA MET A 101 15.15 -13.84 3.57
C MET A 101 15.10 -13.13 4.92
N PRO A 102 15.19 -11.77 4.93
CA PRO A 102 15.56 -11.01 6.12
C PRO A 102 14.42 -10.90 7.14
N ASP A 103 14.73 -10.37 8.33
CA ASP A 103 13.74 -9.93 9.32
C ASP A 103 13.00 -8.65 8.90
N HIS A 104 12.05 -8.20 9.72
CA HIS A 104 11.24 -7.01 9.46
C HIS A 104 12.06 -5.73 9.32
N ASP A 105 13.05 -5.52 10.20
CA ASP A 105 13.84 -4.29 10.22
C ASP A 105 14.71 -4.19 8.97
N LYS A 106 15.29 -5.30 8.56
CA LYS A 106 16.08 -5.37 7.33
C LYS A 106 15.22 -5.20 6.08
N ILE A 107 13.99 -5.78 6.04
CA ILE A 107 13.04 -5.53 4.94
C ILE A 107 12.75 -4.02 4.84
N ILE A 108 12.41 -3.37 5.96
CA ILE A 108 12.15 -1.92 6.01
C ILE A 108 13.34 -1.12 5.46
N SER A 109 14.56 -1.53 5.84
CA SER A 109 15.79 -0.90 5.35
C SER A 109 15.98 -1.07 3.83
N ILE A 110 15.70 -2.25 3.28
CA ILE A 110 15.79 -2.52 1.82
C ILE A 110 14.73 -1.72 1.06
N LEU A 111 13.49 -1.71 1.55
CA LEU A 111 12.39 -0.95 0.95
C LEU A 111 12.72 0.54 0.86
N ASN A 112 13.24 1.13 1.94
CA ASN A 112 13.80 2.49 2.01
C ASN A 112 12.97 3.56 1.27
N GLY A 113 11.65 3.56 1.49
CA GLY A 113 10.75 4.57 0.94
C GLY A 113 9.48 4.63 1.79
N GLN A 114 9.10 5.85 2.24
CA GLN A 114 8.01 6.01 3.20
C GLN A 114 6.72 5.31 2.77
N LYS A 115 6.32 5.48 1.50
CA LYS A 115 5.10 4.87 0.94
C LYS A 115 5.17 3.34 0.97
N ILE A 116 6.24 2.74 0.42
CA ILE A 116 6.36 1.28 0.32
C ILE A 116 6.59 0.61 1.68
N VAL A 117 7.28 1.29 2.61
CA VAL A 117 7.42 0.85 4.00
C VAL A 117 6.08 0.88 4.73
N SER A 118 5.30 1.97 4.59
CA SER A 118 3.95 2.02 5.20
C SER A 118 3.03 0.97 4.59
N PHE A 119 3.11 0.74 3.28
CA PHE A 119 2.32 -0.30 2.60
C PHE A 119 2.67 -1.70 3.12
N TYR A 120 3.95 -2.02 3.24
CA TYR A 120 4.42 -3.24 3.88
C TYR A 120 3.87 -3.41 5.30
N ARG A 121 4.03 -2.38 6.13
CA ARG A 121 3.56 -2.36 7.51
C ARG A 121 2.05 -2.55 7.62
N ASN A 122 1.27 -1.88 6.77
CA ASN A 122 -0.19 -2.01 6.78
C ASN A 122 -0.65 -3.43 6.42
N ILE A 123 -0.02 -4.09 5.44
CA ILE A 123 -0.30 -5.50 5.12
C ILE A 123 0.09 -6.42 6.28
N MET A 124 1.18 -6.10 7.00
CA MET A 124 1.62 -6.84 8.20
C MET A 124 0.78 -6.54 9.45
N GLY A 125 -0.22 -5.65 9.37
CA GLY A 125 -1.17 -5.35 10.45
C GLY A 125 -0.87 -4.12 11.30
N ASP A 126 0.23 -3.39 11.03
CA ASP A 126 0.56 -2.16 11.75
C ASP A 126 -0.42 -1.04 11.39
N ASP A 127 -0.89 -0.30 12.38
CA ASP A 127 -1.78 0.85 12.20
C ASP A 127 -0.99 2.10 11.78
N THR A 128 -0.53 2.10 10.54
CA THR A 128 0.09 3.26 9.89
C THR A 128 -0.79 3.76 8.75
N CYS A 129 -0.35 4.76 7.99
CA CYS A 129 -1.09 5.25 6.82
C CYS A 129 -0.18 5.28 5.61
N THR A 130 -0.56 4.56 4.55
CA THR A 130 0.11 4.65 3.25
C THR A 130 -0.34 5.91 2.53
N VAL A 131 0.52 6.94 2.52
CA VAL A 131 0.24 8.21 1.83
C VAL A 131 0.75 8.13 0.39
N ASP A 132 -0.19 8.13 -0.56
CA ASP A 132 0.08 8.24 -1.99
C ASP A 132 -0.40 9.59 -2.55
N GLY A 133 -0.28 9.81 -3.85
CA GLY A 133 -0.74 11.03 -4.49
C GLY A 133 -2.24 11.29 -4.32
N HIS A 134 -3.07 10.24 -4.23
CA HIS A 134 -4.49 10.40 -3.95
C HIS A 134 -4.75 10.82 -2.50
N ALA A 135 -4.08 10.20 -1.54
CA ALA A 135 -4.18 10.60 -0.13
C ALA A 135 -3.73 12.05 0.09
N ARG A 136 -2.69 12.50 -0.63
CA ARG A 136 -2.27 13.90 -0.66
C ARG A 136 -3.36 14.80 -1.23
N ASN A 137 -3.91 14.44 -2.38
CA ASN A 137 -4.96 15.23 -3.04
C ASN A 137 -6.19 15.37 -2.14
N ILE A 138 -6.60 14.29 -1.47
CA ILE A 138 -7.70 14.30 -0.49
C ILE A 138 -7.38 15.24 0.66
N TYR A 139 -6.18 15.16 1.22
CA TYR A 139 -5.75 15.98 2.35
C TYR A 139 -5.82 17.48 2.02
N TYR A 140 -5.36 17.89 0.84
CA TYR A 140 -5.40 19.30 0.42
C TYR A 140 -6.75 19.71 -0.18
N GLY A 141 -7.61 18.77 -0.56
CA GLY A 141 -8.83 19.06 -1.31
C GLY A 141 -8.55 19.49 -2.76
N GLU A 142 -7.43 19.03 -3.33
CA GLU A 142 -6.96 19.36 -4.68
C GLU A 142 -6.99 18.13 -5.59
N ARG A 143 -7.33 18.30 -6.86
CA ARG A 143 -7.22 17.24 -7.86
C ARG A 143 -6.02 17.48 -8.77
N LEU A 144 -4.87 16.92 -8.38
CA LEU A 144 -3.68 16.90 -9.23
C LEU A 144 -3.55 15.56 -9.95
N GLY A 145 -2.97 15.58 -11.15
CA GLY A 145 -2.52 14.36 -11.82
C GLY A 145 -1.37 13.71 -11.04
N LEU A 146 -1.27 12.38 -11.08
CA LEU A 146 -0.21 11.66 -10.36
C LEU A 146 1.20 11.93 -10.91
N THR A 147 1.29 12.53 -12.10
CA THR A 147 2.55 12.99 -12.72
C THR A 147 2.90 14.45 -12.42
N ASP A 148 2.03 15.17 -11.70
CA ASP A 148 2.31 16.54 -11.26
C ASP A 148 3.40 16.52 -10.17
N ASP A 149 4.44 17.35 -10.31
CA ASP A 149 5.57 17.40 -9.37
C ASP A 149 5.16 17.67 -7.93
N ARG A 150 4.05 18.36 -7.72
CA ARG A 150 3.46 18.60 -6.39
C ARG A 150 2.95 17.32 -5.71
N THR A 151 2.81 16.23 -6.44
CA THR A 151 2.49 14.92 -5.87
C THR A 151 3.72 14.15 -5.34
N ASN A 152 4.91 14.69 -5.52
CA ASN A 152 6.15 14.19 -4.95
C ASN A 152 6.23 14.58 -3.46
N ILE A 153 5.79 13.68 -2.60
CA ILE A 153 5.58 13.94 -1.16
C ILE A 153 6.92 13.85 -0.41
N GLY A 154 7.36 14.96 0.15
CA GLY A 154 8.55 15.02 1.00
C GLY A 154 8.33 14.40 2.39
N LYS A 155 9.42 14.07 3.10
CA LYS A 155 9.35 13.38 4.41
C LYS A 155 8.48 14.10 5.46
N LYS A 156 8.58 15.43 5.54
CA LYS A 156 7.81 16.24 6.50
C LYS A 156 6.32 16.22 6.13
N GLU A 157 6.01 16.45 4.87
CA GLU A 157 4.63 16.43 4.34
C GLU A 157 3.98 15.07 4.53
N TYR A 158 4.70 13.98 4.22
CA TYR A 158 4.23 12.61 4.44
C TYR A 158 3.78 12.38 5.88
N ARG A 159 4.62 12.78 6.85
CA ARG A 159 4.29 12.65 8.28
C ARG A 159 3.05 13.46 8.65
N THR A 160 2.95 14.69 8.14
CA THR A 160 1.81 15.58 8.41
C THR A 160 0.51 14.98 7.87
N ILE A 161 0.51 14.46 6.64
CA ILE A 161 -0.66 13.83 6.02
C ILE A 161 -1.02 12.52 6.76
N SER A 162 -0.02 11.68 7.06
CA SER A 162 -0.23 10.45 7.82
C SER A 162 -0.87 10.72 9.18
N GLN A 163 -0.38 11.73 9.91
CA GLN A 163 -0.96 12.13 11.19
C GLN A 163 -2.40 12.63 11.06
N ALA A 164 -2.71 13.37 9.99
CA ALA A 164 -4.08 13.82 9.73
C ALA A 164 -5.04 12.64 9.49
N TYR A 165 -4.60 11.57 8.84
CA TYR A 165 -5.40 10.33 8.70
C TYR A 165 -5.60 9.63 10.04
N VAL A 166 -4.57 9.58 10.90
CA VAL A 166 -4.70 9.04 12.28
C VAL A 166 -5.72 9.83 13.08
N ASP A 167 -5.68 11.15 13.01
CA ASP A 167 -6.61 12.02 13.76
C ASP A 167 -8.04 11.97 13.19
N ALA A 168 -8.19 11.88 11.87
CA ALA A 168 -9.47 11.66 11.22
C ALA A 168 -10.08 10.30 11.60
N ALA A 169 -9.27 9.24 11.64
CA ALA A 169 -9.71 7.89 11.98
C ALA A 169 -10.30 7.81 13.40
N LYS A 170 -9.73 8.53 14.37
CA LYS A 170 -10.27 8.63 15.73
C LYS A 170 -11.69 9.23 15.76
N ARG A 171 -12.04 10.04 14.78
CA ARG A 171 -13.34 10.72 14.65
C ARG A 171 -14.36 9.93 13.80
N THR A 172 -13.96 8.78 13.25
CA THR A 172 -14.81 7.91 12.42
C THR A 172 -15.19 6.64 13.18
N ARG A 173 -16.35 6.08 12.84
CA ARG A 173 -16.85 4.82 13.41
C ARG A 173 -17.39 3.92 12.30
N ALA A 174 -17.04 2.64 12.38
CA ALA A 174 -17.67 1.59 11.61
C ALA A 174 -17.72 0.30 12.45
N ASN A 175 -18.80 -0.45 12.33
CA ASN A 175 -19.01 -1.70 13.07
C ASN A 175 -18.80 -1.54 14.60
N GLY A 176 -19.26 -0.40 15.18
CA GLY A 176 -19.16 -0.11 16.62
C GLY A 176 -17.79 0.31 17.13
N ARG A 177 -16.74 0.38 16.30
CA ARG A 177 -15.39 0.80 16.69
C ARG A 177 -14.85 1.97 15.88
N ALA A 178 -13.80 2.60 16.37
CA ALA A 178 -13.05 3.56 15.58
C ALA A 178 -12.35 2.84 14.41
N LEU A 179 -12.24 3.51 13.26
CA LEU A 179 -11.44 3.01 12.15
C LEU A 179 -9.95 3.12 12.49
N LYS A 180 -9.15 2.21 11.93
CA LYS A 180 -7.71 2.39 11.83
C LYS A 180 -7.36 3.39 10.72
N ALA A 181 -6.19 4.01 10.82
CA ALA A 181 -5.75 5.02 9.84
C ALA A 181 -5.70 4.46 8.41
N PHE A 182 -5.21 3.25 8.24
CA PHE A 182 -5.13 2.59 6.94
C PHE A 182 -6.51 2.20 6.39
N GLU A 183 -7.47 1.83 7.24
CA GLU A 183 -8.85 1.54 6.82
C GLU A 183 -9.52 2.81 6.27
N LEU A 184 -9.38 3.93 6.99
CA LEU A 184 -9.89 5.21 6.53
C LEU A 184 -9.23 5.65 5.23
N GLN A 185 -7.92 5.46 5.11
CA GLN A 185 -7.17 5.76 3.88
C GLN A 185 -7.68 4.92 2.71
N ALA A 186 -7.87 3.61 2.88
CA ALA A 186 -8.39 2.73 1.84
C ALA A 186 -9.82 3.11 1.42
N ILE A 187 -10.72 3.41 2.37
CA ILE A 187 -12.08 3.88 2.07
C ILE A 187 -12.05 5.17 1.24
N THR A 188 -11.30 6.17 1.70
CA THR A 188 -11.24 7.47 1.01
C THR A 188 -10.58 7.37 -0.36
N TRP A 189 -9.63 6.46 -0.54
CA TRP A 189 -9.00 6.17 -1.82
C TRP A 189 -10.02 5.62 -2.85
N VAL A 190 -10.86 4.66 -2.46
CA VAL A 190 -11.91 4.11 -3.32
C VAL A 190 -12.91 5.20 -3.72
N VAL A 191 -13.40 5.98 -2.73
CA VAL A 191 -14.32 7.09 -2.96
C VAL A 191 -13.72 8.13 -3.90
N TRP A 192 -12.47 8.53 -3.66
CA TRP A 192 -11.77 9.53 -4.47
C TRP A 192 -11.67 9.11 -5.94
N ARG A 193 -11.31 7.86 -6.18
CA ARG A 193 -11.25 7.30 -7.53
C ARG A 193 -12.61 7.32 -8.22
N ARG A 194 -13.67 6.92 -7.52
CA ARG A 194 -15.04 6.95 -8.06
C ARG A 194 -15.48 8.36 -8.44
N ILE A 195 -15.37 9.33 -7.53
CA ILE A 195 -15.88 10.70 -7.78
C ILE A 195 -15.09 11.44 -8.88
N HIS A 196 -13.89 10.98 -9.16
CA HIS A 196 -13.03 11.56 -10.19
C HIS A 196 -12.86 10.69 -11.45
N ASN A 197 -13.60 9.56 -11.54
CA ASN A 197 -13.55 8.60 -12.66
C ASN A 197 -12.11 8.14 -12.98
N ILE A 198 -11.35 7.78 -11.92
CA ILE A 198 -9.98 7.28 -12.04
C ILE A 198 -10.04 5.74 -12.10
N THR A 199 -9.58 5.17 -13.22
CA THR A 199 -9.56 3.71 -13.48
C THR A 199 -8.25 3.07 -13.01
#